data_c148813e85885405707e9af520416db6
#
_entry.id   c148813e85885405707e9af520416db6
#
_cell.length_a   1.000
_cell.length_b   1.000
_cell.length_c   1.000
_cell.angle_alpha   90.00
_cell.angle_beta   90.00
_cell.angle_gamma   90.00
#
_symmetry.space_group_name_H-M   'P 1'
#
loop_
_entity.id
_entity.type
_entity.pdbx_description
1 polymer ?
#
loop_
_entity_poly.entity_id
_entity_poly.type
_entity_poly.pdbx_seq_one_letter_code
_entity_poly.pdbx_strand_id
1 'polypeptide(L)'
;YNQVLYNQYPIHHSNTLTYISGSDRIDADRFEITQQSVLEQIEAEALLSEKNRKTGMLLYDAETIRELVNCITWVYVTPKTTLPICGDNLSTDIVRKEFQKLTCEHIAYVLDCIASTGAAIKNRRNYLLTCLYNAPTSMAGYYRNLAQHDFATQHGTENTETDKSPYAYGQFIANL
;
A
#
# COMPACT_ATOMS: atom_id res chain seq x y z
N TYR A 1 7.72 15.47 17.85
CA TYR A 1 7.53 14.07 17.50
C TYR A 1 7.69 13.82 15.98
N ASN A 2 7.20 14.71 15.12
CA ASN A 2 7.31 14.59 13.64
C ASN A 2 8.75 14.71 13.10
N GLN A 3 9.65 15.37 13.84
CA GLN A 3 11.04 15.56 13.46
C GLN A 3 11.87 14.27 13.44
N VAL A 4 11.42 13.23 14.15
CA VAL A 4 12.11 11.93 14.24
C VAL A 4 11.96 11.14 12.94
N LEU A 5 10.74 11.11 12.35
CA LEU A 5 10.52 10.48 11.04
C LEU A 5 11.29 11.18 9.92
N TYR A 6 11.37 12.50 9.96
CA TYR A 6 12.12 13.31 8.99
C TYR A 6 13.63 13.08 9.06
N ASN A 7 14.19 12.96 10.28
CA ASN A 7 15.64 12.78 10.49
C ASN A 7 16.08 11.33 10.33
N GLN A 8 15.21 10.37 10.61
CA GLN A 8 15.52 8.95 10.51
C GLN A 8 15.38 8.41 9.08
N TYR A 9 14.54 9.07 8.26
CA TYR A 9 14.30 8.70 6.87
C TYR A 9 14.29 9.97 5.99
N PRO A 10 15.46 10.58 5.73
CA PRO A 10 15.52 11.76 4.86
C PRO A 10 14.93 11.40 3.50
N ILE A 11 13.86 12.08 3.15
CA ILE A 11 13.24 11.94 1.83
C ILE A 11 14.24 12.54 0.85
N HIS A 12 15.01 11.68 0.18
CA HIS A 12 15.86 12.14 -0.90
C HIS A 12 14.98 12.76 -1.98
N HIS A 13 15.21 14.03 -2.27
CA HIS A 13 14.52 14.77 -3.33
C HIS A 13 14.50 14.06 -4.70
N SER A 14 15.43 13.12 -4.93
CA SER A 14 15.47 12.30 -6.14
C SER A 14 14.27 11.38 -6.33
N ASN A 15 13.66 10.85 -5.25
CA ASN A 15 12.48 9.97 -5.38
C ASN A 15 11.18 10.77 -5.59
N THR A 16 11.09 11.99 -5.06
CA THR A 16 9.95 12.88 -5.29
C THR A 16 9.85 13.26 -6.78
N LEU A 17 11.00 13.49 -7.44
CA LEU A 17 11.06 13.84 -8.86
C LEU A 17 10.56 12.73 -9.80
N THR A 18 10.65 11.46 -9.42
CA THR A 18 10.15 10.34 -10.24
C THR A 18 8.62 10.35 -10.33
N TYR A 19 7.93 10.90 -9.32
CA TYR A 19 6.47 11.04 -9.33
C TYR A 19 5.97 12.30 -10.05
N ILE A 20 6.87 13.28 -10.29
CA ILE A 20 6.55 14.58 -10.91
C ILE A 20 6.92 14.59 -12.41
N SER A 21 7.36 13.48 -12.98
CA SER A 21 7.72 13.37 -14.41
C SER A 21 6.48 13.48 -15.28
N GLY A 22 6.33 14.61 -15.94
CA GLY A 22 5.26 14.95 -16.87
C GLY A 22 4.83 16.41 -16.66
N SER A 23 4.02 16.96 -17.55
CA SER A 23 3.54 18.36 -17.56
C SER A 23 2.78 18.83 -16.30
N ASP A 24 2.69 18.00 -15.30
CA ASP A 24 1.98 18.26 -14.04
C ASP A 24 2.94 18.97 -13.08
N ARG A 25 3.00 20.31 -13.13
CA ARG A 25 3.70 21.11 -12.12
C ARG A 25 2.96 20.99 -10.78
N ILE A 26 3.39 20.05 -9.96
CA ILE A 26 2.98 19.97 -8.55
C ILE A 26 3.90 20.89 -7.75
N ASP A 27 3.29 21.77 -6.98
CA ASP A 27 4.01 22.62 -6.03
C ASP A 27 4.69 21.74 -4.97
N ALA A 28 6.01 21.86 -4.84
CA ALA A 28 6.81 21.05 -3.90
C ALA A 28 6.37 21.28 -2.46
N ASP A 29 6.08 22.51 -2.08
CA ASP A 29 5.63 22.84 -0.72
C ASP A 29 4.28 22.20 -0.42
N ARG A 30 3.36 22.24 -1.40
CA ARG A 30 2.06 21.59 -1.28
C ARG A 30 2.20 20.06 -1.16
N PHE A 31 3.14 19.47 -1.92
CA PHE A 31 3.40 18.05 -1.83
C PHE A 31 3.90 17.67 -0.43
N GLU A 32 4.84 18.40 0.11
CA GLU A 32 5.43 18.13 1.43
C GLU A 32 4.40 18.27 2.56
N ILE A 33 3.61 19.35 2.57
CA ILE A 33 2.52 19.54 3.56
C ILE A 33 1.50 18.39 3.47
N THR A 34 1.12 18.01 2.26
CA THR A 34 0.15 16.92 2.06
C THR A 34 0.74 15.58 2.48
N GLN A 35 2.02 15.33 2.20
CA GLN A 35 2.71 14.12 2.61
C GLN A 35 2.73 13.96 4.14
N GLN A 36 2.96 15.05 4.87
CA GLN A 36 2.89 15.05 6.33
C GLN A 36 1.49 14.64 6.82
N SER A 37 0.44 15.20 6.22
CA SER A 37 -0.94 14.81 6.54
C SER A 37 -1.25 13.34 6.22
N VAL A 38 -0.66 12.79 5.14
CA VAL A 38 -0.79 11.37 4.81
C VAL A 38 -0.09 10.48 5.84
N LEU A 39 1.12 10.84 6.27
CA LEU A 39 1.84 10.09 7.31
C LEU A 39 1.03 10.00 8.61
N GLU A 40 0.35 11.09 8.98
CA GLU A 40 -0.54 11.12 10.15
C GLU A 40 -1.82 10.29 9.90
N GLN A 41 -2.44 10.42 8.73
CA GLN A 41 -3.66 9.68 8.36
C GLN A 41 -3.49 8.17 8.48
N ILE A 42 -2.37 7.64 8.00
CA ILE A 42 -2.10 6.19 7.98
C ILE A 42 -1.30 5.70 9.20
N GLU A 43 -1.03 6.55 10.17
CA GLU A 43 -0.23 6.23 11.36
C GLU A 43 1.10 5.56 10.99
N ALA A 44 1.83 6.14 10.03
CA ALA A 44 3.02 5.55 9.42
C ALA A 44 4.10 5.16 10.45
N GLU A 45 4.19 5.87 11.58
CA GLU A 45 5.12 5.56 12.67
C GLU A 45 4.82 4.20 13.30
N ALA A 46 3.55 3.85 13.46
CA ALA A 46 3.13 2.55 13.97
C ALA A 46 3.60 1.42 13.03
N LEU A 47 3.38 1.58 11.72
CA LEU A 47 3.83 0.61 10.70
C LEU A 47 5.35 0.44 10.67
N LEU A 48 6.11 1.55 10.79
CA LEU A 48 7.56 1.55 10.79
C LEU A 48 8.17 0.93 12.05
N SER A 49 7.44 0.93 13.16
CA SER A 49 7.89 0.37 14.44
C SER A 49 7.39 -1.07 14.68
N GLU A 50 6.47 -1.57 13.86
CA GLU A 50 5.88 -2.88 14.04
C GLU A 50 6.89 -4.00 13.80
N LYS A 51 6.95 -4.94 14.74
CA LYS A 51 7.92 -6.04 14.73
C LYS A 51 7.23 -7.40 14.72
N ASN A 52 7.80 -8.30 13.95
CA ASN A 52 7.42 -9.70 13.99
C ASN A 52 7.70 -10.28 15.38
N ARG A 53 6.68 -10.83 16.05
CA ARG A 53 6.77 -11.35 17.42
C ARG A 53 7.76 -12.51 17.59
N LYS A 54 8.02 -13.28 16.52
CA LYS A 54 8.91 -14.45 16.57
C LYS A 54 10.37 -14.07 16.32
N THR A 55 10.63 -13.13 15.38
CA THR A 55 11.98 -12.79 14.95
C THR A 55 12.51 -11.50 15.55
N GLY A 56 11.65 -10.63 16.07
CA GLY A 56 11.99 -9.29 16.54
C GLY A 56 12.39 -8.30 15.44
N MET A 57 12.38 -8.73 14.18
CA MET A 57 12.69 -7.88 13.02
C MET A 57 11.47 -6.99 12.67
N LEU A 58 11.72 -5.85 12.01
CA LEU A 58 10.66 -5.01 11.48
C LEU A 58 9.77 -5.84 10.55
N LEU A 59 8.45 -5.67 10.68
CA LEU A 59 7.48 -6.43 9.91
C LEU A 59 7.42 -5.94 8.47
N TYR A 60 7.52 -4.64 8.26
CA TYR A 60 7.40 -4.00 6.96
C TYR A 60 8.67 -3.24 6.58
N ASP A 61 8.94 -3.23 5.26
CA ASP A 61 10.05 -2.48 4.69
C ASP A 61 9.71 -0.97 4.60
N ALA A 62 10.59 -0.14 5.17
CA ALA A 62 10.40 1.32 5.21
C ALA A 62 10.35 1.96 3.82
N GLU A 63 11.06 1.38 2.84
CA GLU A 63 11.05 1.86 1.46
C GLU A 63 9.68 1.67 0.82
N THR A 64 9.07 0.50 1.04
CA THR A 64 7.72 0.18 0.54
C THR A 64 6.66 1.08 1.20
N ILE A 65 6.76 1.33 2.51
CA ILE A 65 5.85 2.29 3.20
C ILE A 65 5.98 3.68 2.59
N ARG A 66 7.21 4.17 2.36
CA ARG A 66 7.46 5.46 1.73
C ARG A 66 6.88 5.55 0.32
N GLU A 67 6.99 4.48 -0.45
CA GLU A 67 6.41 4.42 -1.80
C GLU A 67 4.88 4.55 -1.75
N LEU A 68 4.21 3.88 -0.80
CA LEU A 68 2.76 4.00 -0.60
C LEU A 68 2.36 5.43 -0.18
N VAL A 69 3.08 6.03 0.77
CA VAL A 69 2.87 7.43 1.18
C VAL A 69 2.98 8.38 -0.01
N ASN A 70 4.02 8.24 -0.82
CA ASN A 70 4.21 9.06 -2.02
C ASN A 70 3.08 8.88 -3.03
N CYS A 71 2.59 7.65 -3.19
CA CYS A 71 1.49 7.32 -4.07
C CYS A 71 0.18 7.99 -3.63
N ILE A 72 -0.13 7.93 -2.33
CA ILE A 72 -1.32 8.56 -1.74
C ILE A 72 -1.23 10.08 -1.85
N THR A 73 -0.08 10.66 -1.46
CA THR A 73 0.18 12.11 -1.55
C THR A 73 -0.02 12.60 -2.96
N TRP A 74 0.53 11.89 -3.95
CA TRP A 74 0.36 12.26 -5.35
C TRP A 74 -1.11 12.28 -5.78
N VAL A 75 -1.94 11.34 -5.35
CA VAL A 75 -3.39 11.33 -5.64
C VAL A 75 -4.07 12.59 -5.10
N TYR A 76 -3.67 13.05 -3.93
CA TYR A 76 -4.25 14.26 -3.32
C TYR A 76 -3.84 15.56 -4.02
N VAL A 77 -2.62 15.64 -4.54
CA VAL A 77 -2.09 16.88 -5.12
C VAL A 77 -2.16 16.94 -6.65
N THR A 78 -2.37 15.80 -7.34
CA THR A 78 -2.37 15.77 -8.81
C THR A 78 -3.45 16.66 -9.41
N PRO A 79 -3.13 17.44 -10.47
CA PRO A 79 -4.13 18.23 -11.20
C PRO A 79 -4.94 17.39 -12.19
N LYS A 80 -4.62 16.11 -12.38
CA LYS A 80 -5.34 15.23 -13.31
C LYS A 80 -6.78 15.04 -12.89
N THR A 81 -7.68 15.08 -13.85
CA THR A 81 -9.12 14.87 -13.63
C THR A 81 -9.51 13.39 -13.55
N THR A 82 -8.66 12.51 -14.11
CA THR A 82 -8.86 11.06 -14.09
C THR A 82 -7.57 10.32 -13.76
N LEU A 83 -7.70 9.14 -13.15
CA LEU A 83 -6.60 8.24 -12.80
C LEU A 83 -6.90 6.82 -13.32
N PRO A 84 -5.86 6.09 -13.83
CA PRO A 84 -6.02 4.70 -14.24
C PRO A 84 -6.08 3.80 -13.01
N ILE A 85 -7.24 3.24 -12.72
CA ILE A 85 -7.51 2.31 -11.62
C ILE A 85 -8.22 1.08 -12.18
N CYS A 86 -7.73 -0.11 -11.90
CA CYS A 86 -8.30 -1.39 -12.35
C CYS A 86 -8.51 -1.49 -13.89
N GLY A 87 -7.69 -0.80 -14.68
CA GLY A 87 -7.83 -0.76 -16.14
C GLY A 87 -8.77 0.32 -16.67
N ASP A 88 -9.55 0.98 -15.82
CA ASP A 88 -10.46 2.08 -16.15
C ASP A 88 -9.88 3.45 -15.76
N ASN A 89 -10.38 4.51 -16.37
CA ASN A 89 -10.07 5.89 -16.02
C ASN A 89 -11.13 6.44 -15.07
N LEU A 90 -10.89 6.38 -13.77
CA LEU A 90 -11.79 6.89 -12.75
C LEU A 90 -11.56 8.38 -12.49
N SER A 91 -12.64 9.11 -12.14
CA SER A 91 -12.52 10.48 -11.67
C SER A 91 -11.60 10.58 -10.46
N THR A 92 -10.65 11.51 -10.50
CA THR A 92 -9.72 11.75 -9.40
C THR A 92 -10.45 12.08 -8.09
N ASP A 93 -11.60 12.75 -8.15
CA ASP A 93 -12.37 13.07 -6.94
C ASP A 93 -12.99 11.82 -6.30
N ILE A 94 -13.39 10.84 -7.11
CA ILE A 94 -13.86 9.54 -6.60
C ILE A 94 -12.71 8.80 -5.93
N VAL A 95 -11.54 8.75 -6.60
CA VAL A 95 -10.34 8.10 -6.05
C VAL A 95 -9.92 8.76 -4.74
N ARG A 96 -9.90 10.10 -4.66
CA ARG A 96 -9.59 10.83 -3.43
C ARG A 96 -10.53 10.47 -2.26
N LYS A 97 -11.82 10.33 -2.53
CA LYS A 97 -12.80 9.95 -1.49
C LYS A 97 -12.53 8.54 -0.95
N GLU A 98 -12.13 7.60 -1.81
CA GLU A 98 -11.75 6.26 -1.36
C GLU A 98 -10.43 6.30 -0.57
N PHE A 99 -9.46 7.10 -1.00
CA PHE A 99 -8.17 7.26 -0.32
C PHE A 99 -8.31 7.92 1.07
N GLN A 100 -9.31 8.78 1.27
CA GLN A 100 -9.63 9.34 2.59
C GLN A 100 -10.07 8.30 3.62
N LYS A 101 -10.51 7.12 3.19
CA LYS A 101 -10.89 6.01 4.06
C LYS A 101 -9.69 5.16 4.51
N LEU A 102 -8.51 5.38 3.93
CA LEU A 102 -7.31 4.60 4.24
C LEU A 102 -6.87 4.83 5.68
N THR A 103 -6.64 3.75 6.38
CA THR A 103 -6.13 3.68 7.76
C THR A 103 -4.84 2.86 7.80
N CYS A 104 -4.18 2.81 8.95
CA CYS A 104 -3.03 1.95 9.22
C CYS A 104 -3.30 0.49 8.81
N GLU A 105 -4.45 -0.06 9.17
CA GLU A 105 -4.83 -1.45 8.86
C GLU A 105 -4.95 -1.71 7.35
N HIS A 106 -5.50 -0.75 6.59
CA HIS A 106 -5.58 -0.85 5.13
C HIS A 106 -4.18 -0.86 4.50
N ILE A 107 -3.24 -0.07 5.04
CA ILE A 107 -1.86 -0.06 4.56
C ILE A 107 -1.14 -1.36 4.91
N ALA A 108 -1.31 -1.88 6.13
CA ALA A 108 -0.79 -3.19 6.51
C ALA A 108 -1.28 -4.29 5.55
N TYR A 109 -2.58 -4.33 5.25
CA TYR A 109 -3.16 -5.24 4.27
C TYR A 109 -2.51 -5.10 2.88
N VAL A 110 -2.31 -3.87 2.40
CA VAL A 110 -1.64 -3.64 1.09
C VAL A 110 -0.19 -4.12 1.12
N LEU A 111 0.55 -3.90 2.21
CA LEU A 111 1.91 -4.39 2.40
C LEU A 111 1.98 -5.92 2.37
N ASP A 112 1.04 -6.60 3.01
CA ASP A 112 0.91 -8.06 2.98
C ASP A 112 0.63 -8.57 1.55
N CYS A 113 -0.25 -7.90 0.82
CA CYS A 113 -0.52 -8.22 -0.59
C CYS A 113 0.72 -8.04 -1.48
N ILE A 114 1.50 -6.97 -1.27
CA ILE A 114 2.75 -6.71 -2.01
C ILE A 114 3.78 -7.80 -1.69
N ALA A 115 3.97 -8.13 -0.42
CA ALA A 115 4.93 -9.15 0.03
C ALA A 115 4.60 -10.54 -0.52
N SER A 116 3.32 -10.85 -0.69
CA SER A 116 2.84 -12.13 -1.23
C SER A 116 2.88 -12.21 -2.76
N THR A 117 3.09 -11.09 -3.45
CA THR A 117 3.13 -11.06 -4.91
C THR A 117 4.48 -11.55 -5.42
N GLY A 118 4.54 -12.80 -5.90
CA GLY A 118 5.76 -13.40 -6.46
C GLY A 118 6.06 -13.00 -7.92
N ALA A 119 5.18 -12.26 -8.58
CA ALA A 119 5.32 -11.88 -9.98
C ALA A 119 6.01 -10.51 -10.16
N ALA A 120 6.76 -10.35 -11.25
CA ALA A 120 7.32 -9.06 -11.62
C ALA A 120 6.21 -8.09 -12.03
N ILE A 121 6.05 -7.01 -11.28
CA ILE A 121 5.04 -5.98 -11.53
C ILE A 121 5.56 -5.03 -12.61
N LYS A 122 4.94 -5.06 -13.80
CA LYS A 122 5.35 -4.23 -14.95
C LYS A 122 5.11 -2.74 -14.71
N ASN A 123 3.99 -2.38 -14.08
CA ASN A 123 3.64 -1.00 -13.75
C ASN A 123 3.34 -0.88 -12.26
N ARG A 124 4.42 -0.76 -11.48
CA ARG A 124 4.34 -0.75 -10.02
C ARG A 124 3.40 0.34 -9.49
N ARG A 125 3.45 1.54 -10.06
CA ARG A 125 2.59 2.65 -9.64
C ARG A 125 1.10 2.35 -9.81
N ASN A 126 0.68 1.90 -10.99
CA ASN A 126 -0.73 1.57 -11.23
C ASN A 126 -1.19 0.40 -10.36
N TYR A 127 -0.31 -0.56 -10.12
CA TYR A 127 -0.57 -1.65 -9.18
C TYR A 127 -0.83 -1.13 -7.77
N LEU A 128 0.04 -0.27 -7.24
CA LEU A 128 -0.13 0.32 -5.90
C LEU A 128 -1.39 1.16 -5.80
N LEU A 129 -1.69 1.99 -6.81
CA LEU A 129 -2.93 2.77 -6.87
C LEU A 129 -4.17 1.87 -6.79
N THR A 130 -4.15 0.75 -7.54
CA THR A 130 -5.24 -0.23 -7.55
C THR A 130 -5.39 -0.94 -6.20
N CYS A 131 -4.28 -1.37 -5.59
CA CYS A 131 -4.29 -1.99 -4.26
C CYS A 131 -4.86 -1.04 -3.20
N LEU A 132 -4.38 0.21 -3.17
CA LEU A 132 -4.84 1.23 -2.25
C LEU A 132 -6.33 1.57 -2.44
N TYR A 133 -6.78 1.69 -3.69
CA TYR A 133 -8.18 1.98 -4.01
C TYR A 133 -9.12 0.88 -3.53
N ASN A 134 -8.73 -0.39 -3.69
CA ASN A 134 -9.53 -1.54 -3.31
C ASN A 134 -9.42 -1.92 -1.83
N ALA A 135 -8.40 -1.44 -1.11
CA ALA A 135 -8.14 -1.85 0.27
C ALA A 135 -9.35 -1.69 1.20
N PRO A 136 -10.10 -0.56 1.21
CA PRO A 136 -11.25 -0.39 2.09
C PRO A 136 -12.37 -1.42 1.89
N THR A 137 -12.51 -1.96 0.68
CA THR A 137 -13.56 -2.94 0.36
C THR A 137 -13.08 -4.38 0.44
N SER A 138 -11.80 -4.64 0.20
CA SER A 138 -11.25 -6.00 0.04
C SER A 138 -10.68 -6.57 1.33
N MET A 139 -10.18 -5.74 2.24
CA MET A 139 -9.48 -6.15 3.45
C MET A 139 -10.28 -7.12 4.33
N ALA A 140 -11.55 -6.81 4.59
CA ALA A 140 -12.40 -7.63 5.45
C ALA A 140 -12.64 -9.05 4.86
N GLY A 141 -12.78 -9.15 3.54
CA GLY A 141 -12.90 -10.41 2.82
C GLY A 141 -11.62 -11.24 2.89
N TYR A 142 -10.48 -10.59 2.71
CA TYR A 142 -9.17 -11.21 2.76
C TYR A 142 -8.90 -11.86 4.12
N TYR A 143 -9.03 -11.12 5.22
CA TYR A 143 -8.77 -11.66 6.56
C TYR A 143 -9.78 -12.73 6.98
N ARG A 144 -11.04 -12.65 6.53
CA ARG A 144 -12.02 -13.72 6.75
C ARG A 144 -11.59 -15.02 6.06
N ASN A 145 -11.14 -14.94 4.81
CA ASN A 145 -10.68 -16.11 4.06
C ASN A 145 -9.41 -16.70 4.68
N LEU A 146 -8.49 -15.85 5.13
CA LEU A 146 -7.26 -16.28 5.81
C LEU A 146 -7.59 -17.04 7.10
N ALA A 147 -8.48 -16.49 7.94
CA ALA A 147 -8.91 -17.15 9.16
C ALA A 147 -9.59 -18.51 8.90
N GLN A 148 -10.45 -18.61 7.87
CA GLN A 148 -11.08 -19.86 7.48
C GLN A 148 -10.06 -20.90 7.02
N HIS A 149 -9.05 -20.49 6.26
CA HIS A 149 -7.96 -21.36 5.83
C HIS A 149 -7.16 -21.90 7.02
N ASP A 150 -6.82 -21.04 7.98
CA ASP A 150 -6.07 -21.43 9.17
C ASP A 150 -6.86 -22.40 10.06
N PHE A 151 -8.17 -22.19 10.21
CA PHE A 151 -9.05 -23.14 10.90
C PHE A 151 -9.12 -24.48 10.19
N ALA A 152 -9.21 -24.50 8.86
CA ALA A 152 -9.26 -25.74 8.09
C ALA A 152 -7.94 -26.53 8.19
N THR A 153 -6.79 -25.87 8.21
CA THR A 153 -5.47 -26.49 8.35
C THR A 153 -5.21 -26.99 9.77
N GLN A 154 -5.75 -26.36 10.80
CA GLN A 154 -5.60 -26.80 12.19
C GLN A 154 -6.51 -27.99 12.55
N HIS A 155 -7.62 -28.20 11.83
CA HIS A 155 -8.61 -29.26 12.09
C HIS A 155 -8.67 -30.34 11.02
N GLY A 156 -7.89 -30.22 9.94
CA GLY A 156 -7.76 -31.21 8.88
C GLY A 156 -6.66 -32.21 9.20
N THR A 157 -7.05 -33.44 9.54
CA THR A 157 -6.21 -34.63 9.63
C THR A 157 -5.21 -34.73 8.48
N GLU A 158 -3.99 -35.20 8.83
CA GLU A 158 -2.96 -35.78 7.98
C GLU A 158 -3.47 -36.24 6.59
N ASN A 159 -3.05 -35.56 5.53
CA ASN A 159 -2.50 -36.16 4.31
C ASN A 159 -2.34 -35.14 3.17
N THR A 160 -1.17 -35.28 2.54
CA THR A 160 -0.73 -34.72 1.26
C THR A 160 -0.20 -33.29 1.26
N GLU A 161 1.14 -33.25 1.24
CA GLU A 161 1.97 -32.19 0.69
C GLU A 161 1.44 -31.71 -0.67
N THR A 162 0.89 -30.52 -0.70
CA THR A 162 1.01 -29.59 -1.83
C THR A 162 1.16 -28.21 -1.23
N ASP A 163 2.40 -27.76 -1.23
CA ASP A 163 2.84 -26.40 -0.95
C ASP A 163 2.07 -25.43 -1.87
N LYS A 164 0.92 -24.93 -1.40
CA LYS A 164 0.24 -23.77 -1.98
C LYS A 164 0.21 -22.69 -0.90
N SER A 165 1.19 -21.80 -1.00
CA SER A 165 1.23 -20.55 -0.25
C SER A 165 -0.20 -19.97 -0.12
N PRO A 166 -0.66 -19.61 1.09
CA PRO A 166 -1.96 -18.96 1.30
C PRO A 166 -2.08 -17.58 0.61
N TYR A 167 -1.03 -17.13 -0.04
CA TYR A 167 -0.86 -15.81 -0.65
C TYR A 167 -1.19 -15.75 -2.15
N ALA A 168 -1.97 -16.70 -2.70
CA ALA A 168 -2.33 -16.75 -4.13
C ALA A 168 -3.19 -15.56 -4.63
N TYR A 169 -3.67 -14.69 -3.75
CA TYR A 169 -4.50 -13.53 -4.13
C TYR A 169 -3.72 -12.42 -4.85
N GLY A 170 -2.41 -12.32 -4.65
CA GLY A 170 -1.57 -11.37 -5.37
C GLY A 170 -1.55 -11.58 -6.89
N GLN A 171 -1.86 -12.79 -7.35
CA GLN A 171 -1.91 -13.11 -8.79
C GLN A 171 -3.17 -12.59 -9.48
N PHE A 172 -4.28 -12.38 -8.74
CA PHE A 172 -5.53 -11.92 -9.35
C PHE A 172 -5.46 -10.43 -9.72
N ILE A 173 -4.76 -9.63 -8.92
CA ILE A 173 -4.60 -8.18 -9.16
C ILE A 173 -3.50 -7.88 -10.19
N ALA A 174 -2.48 -8.75 -10.33
CA ALA A 174 -1.38 -8.56 -11.27
C ALA A 174 -1.80 -8.74 -12.75
N ASN A 175 -2.98 -9.29 -13.02
CA ASN A 175 -3.53 -9.52 -14.37
C ASN A 175 -4.60 -8.49 -14.78
N LEU A 176 -4.89 -7.50 -13.94
CA LEU A 176 -5.71 -6.33 -14.24
C LEU A 176 -4.81 -5.14 -14.58
#